data_78634f220a1695859174697343b856a1
#
_entry.id   78634f220a1695859174697343b856a1
#
_cell.length_a   1.000
_cell.length_b   1.000
_cell.length_c   1.000
_cell.angle_alpha   90.00
_cell.angle_beta   90.00
_cell.angle_gamma   90.00
#
_symmetry.space_group_name_H-M   'P 1'
#
loop_
_entity.id
_entity.type
_entity.pdbx_description
1 polymer ?
#
loop_
_entity_poly.entity_id
_entity_poly.type
_entity_poly.pdbx_seq_one_letter_code
_entity_poly.pdbx_strand_id
1 'polypeptide(L)'
;RGLNAHDIFPDWIALNNGTTHGIEESDQGIQVELTAEIHEALAKFNISGAQHGTSGNSSDRLKAIASKTRTTKANVATALQMISWGLTVNDYGNAILDAKGDFIKVNNEGALDEVWERMVAYANEQGWKGGNYKKLNLPFENVLLGQPRDIRERMVDRVRVFAYDMMVNVFNAQDTA
;
A
#
# COMPACT_ATOMS: atom_id res chain seq x y z
N ARG A 1 22.36 -4.04 18.99
CA ARG A 1 23.20 -4.03 20.23
C ARG A 1 23.20 -2.64 20.87
N GLY A 2 23.39 -1.56 20.09
CA GLY A 2 23.47 -0.21 20.65
C GLY A 2 22.20 0.21 21.40
N LEU A 3 21.03 -0.02 20.84
CA LEU A 3 19.75 0.34 21.46
C LEU A 3 19.51 -0.43 22.76
N ASN A 4 19.76 -1.74 22.78
CA ASN A 4 19.56 -2.58 23.98
C ASN A 4 20.50 -2.18 25.15
N ALA A 5 21.67 -1.58 24.84
CA ALA A 5 22.56 -1.04 25.87
C ALA A 5 21.97 0.19 26.58
N HIS A 6 20.88 0.78 26.02
CA HIS A 6 20.15 1.90 26.58
C HIS A 6 18.70 1.51 26.95
N ASP A 7 18.46 0.22 27.18
CA ASP A 7 17.14 -0.33 27.54
C ASP A 7 16.04 -0.01 26.48
N ILE A 8 16.42 0.12 25.22
CA ILE A 8 15.52 0.31 24.09
C ILE A 8 15.43 -1.01 23.31
N PHE A 9 14.27 -1.64 23.34
CA PHE A 9 13.99 -2.95 22.72
C PHE A 9 12.98 -2.77 21.60
N PRO A 10 13.39 -2.58 20.33
CA PRO A 10 12.45 -2.42 19.23
C PRO A 10 11.75 -3.77 18.93
N ASP A 11 10.44 -3.71 18.68
CA ASP A 11 9.63 -4.88 18.29
C ASP A 11 9.79 -5.19 16.80
N TRP A 12 9.98 -4.16 15.98
CA TRP A 12 10.04 -4.28 14.52
C TRP A 12 11.22 -3.57 13.90
N ILE A 13 11.68 -4.13 12.79
CA ILE A 13 12.61 -3.49 11.88
C ILE A 13 11.99 -3.38 10.49
N ALA A 14 12.09 -2.22 9.88
CA ALA A 14 11.82 -2.02 8.46
C ALA A 14 13.12 -2.13 7.67
N LEU A 15 13.13 -2.96 6.64
CA LEU A 15 14.31 -3.20 5.80
C LEU A 15 14.17 -2.49 4.46
N ASN A 16 15.28 -2.02 3.93
CA ASN A 16 15.41 -1.70 2.50
C ASN A 16 15.72 -2.99 1.74
N ASN A 17 14.66 -3.73 1.40
CA ASN A 17 14.75 -5.07 0.83
C ASN A 17 14.32 -5.12 -0.66
N GLY A 18 14.57 -4.05 -1.40
CA GLY A 18 14.32 -3.97 -2.84
C GLY A 18 12.97 -3.36 -3.22
N THR A 19 12.26 -2.72 -2.28
CA THR A 19 11.04 -1.99 -2.59
C THR A 19 11.28 -0.48 -2.60
N THR A 20 10.69 0.20 -3.58
CA THR A 20 10.52 1.64 -3.57
C THR A 20 9.15 2.01 -3.00
N HIS A 21 9.03 3.19 -2.38
CA HIS A 21 7.74 3.69 -1.91
C HIS A 21 6.94 4.27 -3.08
N GLY A 22 5.93 3.56 -3.52
CA GLY A 22 5.03 4.01 -4.60
C GLY A 22 4.78 2.93 -5.64
N ILE A 23 4.08 3.30 -6.71
CA ILE A 23 3.80 2.44 -7.86
C ILE A 23 4.96 2.57 -8.85
N GLU A 24 6.13 2.07 -8.49
CA GLU A 24 7.20 1.88 -9.45
C GLU A 24 7.46 0.38 -9.55
N GLU A 25 7.32 -0.15 -10.75
CA GLU A 25 7.77 -1.50 -11.08
C GLU A 25 9.30 -1.52 -11.02
N SER A 26 9.86 -1.86 -9.86
CA SER A 26 11.23 -2.32 -9.83
C SER A 26 11.20 -3.81 -10.21
N ASP A 27 11.95 -4.20 -11.20
CA ASP A 27 12.07 -5.60 -11.66
C ASP A 27 12.48 -6.57 -10.53
N GLN A 28 13.05 -6.07 -9.46
CA GLN A 28 13.51 -6.86 -8.33
C GLN A 28 12.45 -7.08 -7.25
N GLY A 29 11.58 -6.09 -6.97
CA GLY A 29 10.59 -6.16 -5.89
C GLY A 29 11.17 -6.61 -4.55
N ILE A 30 10.35 -7.12 -3.63
CA ILE A 30 10.80 -7.59 -2.33
C ILE A 30 11.73 -8.81 -2.49
N GLN A 31 12.93 -8.73 -1.91
CA GLN A 31 13.91 -9.83 -1.85
C GLN A 31 13.61 -10.71 -0.65
N VAL A 32 12.86 -11.80 -0.88
CA VAL A 32 12.31 -12.66 0.18
C VAL A 32 13.43 -13.35 0.96
N GLU A 33 14.39 -13.94 0.25
CA GLU A 33 15.50 -14.71 0.84
C GLU A 33 16.40 -13.80 1.71
N LEU A 34 16.81 -12.65 1.19
CA LEU A 34 17.58 -11.67 1.96
C LEU A 34 16.82 -11.20 3.21
N THR A 35 15.51 -10.98 3.07
CA THR A 35 14.66 -10.58 4.20
C THR A 35 14.61 -11.67 5.26
N ALA A 36 14.49 -12.93 4.86
CA ALA A 36 14.48 -14.07 5.77
C ALA A 36 15.82 -14.20 6.53
N GLU A 37 16.95 -14.10 5.83
CA GLU A 37 18.29 -14.16 6.44
C GLU A 37 18.48 -13.06 7.49
N ILE A 38 18.10 -11.82 7.19
CA ILE A 38 18.21 -10.70 8.12
C ILE A 38 17.31 -10.91 9.33
N HIS A 39 16.06 -11.34 9.12
CA HIS A 39 15.13 -11.58 10.22
C HIS A 39 15.61 -12.73 11.12
N GLU A 40 16.18 -13.79 10.56
CA GLU A 40 16.75 -14.89 11.37
C GLU A 40 17.93 -14.41 12.21
N ALA A 41 18.81 -13.59 11.66
CA ALA A 41 19.90 -12.99 12.42
C ALA A 41 19.43 -12.09 13.58
N LEU A 42 18.21 -11.55 13.48
CA LEU A 42 17.59 -10.69 14.49
C LEU A 42 16.69 -11.45 15.47
N ALA A 43 16.37 -12.71 15.19
CA ALA A 43 15.47 -13.53 16.01
C ALA A 43 15.90 -13.60 17.49
N LYS A 44 17.21 -13.69 17.74
CA LYS A 44 17.78 -13.70 19.10
C LYS A 44 17.53 -12.42 19.92
N PHE A 45 17.10 -11.34 19.26
CA PHE A 45 16.73 -10.07 19.90
C PHE A 45 15.21 -9.92 19.99
N ASN A 46 14.45 -10.92 19.59
CA ASN A 46 12.97 -10.91 19.50
C ASN A 46 12.43 -9.79 18.60
N ILE A 47 13.17 -9.43 17.52
CA ILE A 47 12.78 -8.41 16.56
C ILE A 47 12.09 -9.09 15.37
N SER A 48 10.92 -8.59 15.01
CA SER A 48 10.14 -9.00 13.84
C SER A 48 10.27 -8.00 12.69
N GLY A 49 9.79 -8.38 11.50
CA GLY A 49 9.80 -7.51 10.33
C GLY A 49 8.56 -6.63 10.21
N ALA A 50 8.77 -5.39 9.80
CA ALA A 50 7.72 -4.51 9.30
C ALA A 50 7.96 -4.26 7.81
N GLN A 51 7.13 -4.82 6.93
CA GLN A 51 7.25 -4.68 5.48
C GLN A 51 6.66 -3.35 5.01
N HIS A 52 7.50 -2.55 4.38
CA HIS A 52 7.12 -1.37 3.63
C HIS A 52 7.08 -1.67 2.12
N GLY A 53 6.45 -0.78 1.31
CA GLY A 53 6.37 -0.97 -0.13
C GLY A 53 5.53 -2.19 -0.53
N THR A 54 4.51 -2.55 0.24
CA THR A 54 3.64 -3.69 -0.02
C THR A 54 2.82 -3.52 -1.29
N SER A 55 2.32 -2.30 -1.56
CA SER A 55 1.62 -1.98 -2.80
C SER A 55 2.56 -2.18 -3.99
N GLY A 56 2.06 -2.84 -5.03
CA GLY A 56 2.85 -3.09 -6.24
C GLY A 56 3.61 -4.40 -6.29
N ASN A 57 3.56 -5.19 -5.24
CA ASN A 57 4.10 -6.54 -5.23
C ASN A 57 3.02 -7.59 -5.49
N SER A 58 3.37 -8.66 -6.21
CA SER A 58 2.45 -9.76 -6.48
C SER A 58 2.00 -10.45 -5.18
N SER A 59 0.78 -10.98 -5.19
CA SER A 59 0.24 -11.76 -4.07
C SER A 59 1.15 -12.90 -3.67
N ASP A 60 1.76 -13.61 -4.62
CA ASP A 60 2.68 -14.71 -4.33
C ASP A 60 3.94 -14.25 -3.59
N ARG A 61 4.47 -13.08 -3.96
CA ARG A 61 5.62 -12.50 -3.27
C ARG A 61 5.26 -12.05 -1.86
N LEU A 62 4.09 -11.47 -1.67
CA LEU A 62 3.60 -11.08 -0.36
C LEU A 62 3.29 -12.30 0.53
N LYS A 63 2.72 -13.37 -0.03
CA LYS A 63 2.56 -14.66 0.64
C LYS A 63 3.90 -15.26 1.06
N ALA A 64 4.90 -15.16 0.20
CA ALA A 64 6.24 -15.64 0.52
C ALA A 64 6.87 -14.83 1.68
N ILE A 65 6.72 -13.51 1.70
CA ILE A 65 7.15 -12.68 2.83
C ILE A 65 6.44 -13.09 4.14
N ALA A 66 5.12 -13.25 4.10
CA ALA A 66 4.35 -13.64 5.28
C ALA A 66 4.72 -15.03 5.82
N SER A 67 4.98 -15.99 4.93
CA SER A 67 5.21 -17.39 5.31
C SER A 67 6.67 -17.77 5.53
N LYS A 68 7.62 -17.12 4.86
CA LYS A 68 9.05 -17.48 4.90
C LYS A 68 9.91 -16.54 5.73
N THR A 69 9.34 -15.45 6.24
CA THR A 69 10.09 -14.48 7.04
C THR A 69 9.40 -14.25 8.39
N ARG A 70 10.05 -13.50 9.27
CA ARG A 70 9.45 -13.08 10.55
C ARG A 70 8.68 -11.75 10.41
N THR A 71 8.09 -11.48 9.26
CA THR A 71 7.26 -10.29 9.04
C THR A 71 5.93 -10.45 9.76
N THR A 72 5.65 -9.58 10.72
CA THR A 72 4.40 -9.56 11.49
C THR A 72 3.60 -8.27 11.28
N LYS A 73 4.12 -7.34 10.49
CA LYS A 73 3.47 -6.09 10.13
C LYS A 73 3.72 -5.78 8.67
N ALA A 74 2.69 -5.37 7.94
CA ALA A 74 2.79 -4.87 6.58
C ALA A 74 2.04 -3.53 6.44
N ASN A 75 2.62 -2.61 5.69
CA ASN A 75 2.01 -1.31 5.42
C ASN A 75 1.44 -1.28 4.00
N VAL A 76 0.13 -1.10 3.89
CA VAL A 76 -0.58 -0.95 2.61
C VAL A 76 -1.27 0.42 2.64
N ALA A 77 -0.91 1.31 1.75
CA ALA A 77 -1.49 2.65 1.70
C ALA A 77 -1.89 3.05 0.27
N THR A 78 -0.96 3.09 -0.67
CA THR A 78 -1.19 3.61 -2.02
C THR A 78 -2.29 2.84 -2.75
N ALA A 79 -2.32 1.52 -2.65
CA ALA A 79 -3.39 0.70 -3.23
C ALA A 79 -4.77 1.10 -2.68
N LEU A 80 -4.90 1.25 -1.36
CA LEU A 80 -6.16 1.63 -0.72
C LEU A 80 -6.62 3.03 -1.15
N GLN A 81 -5.70 3.98 -1.32
CA GLN A 81 -6.00 5.31 -1.85
C GLN A 81 -6.58 5.22 -3.28
N MET A 82 -5.87 4.55 -4.18
CA MET A 82 -6.27 4.43 -5.59
C MET A 82 -7.64 3.74 -5.72
N ILE A 83 -7.85 2.67 -4.96
CA ILE A 83 -9.13 1.96 -4.91
C ILE A 83 -10.25 2.86 -4.37
N SER A 84 -10.00 3.60 -3.29
CA SER A 84 -11.01 4.50 -2.70
C SER A 84 -11.42 5.61 -3.65
N TRP A 85 -10.51 6.10 -4.49
CA TRP A 85 -10.83 7.11 -5.51
C TRP A 85 -11.60 6.55 -6.71
N GLY A 86 -11.72 5.22 -6.82
CA GLY A 86 -12.43 4.55 -7.91
C GLY A 86 -11.57 4.34 -9.14
N LEU A 87 -10.25 4.24 -8.99
CA LEU A 87 -9.36 3.91 -10.11
C LEU A 87 -9.40 2.42 -10.41
N THR A 88 -9.15 2.08 -11.68
CA THR A 88 -8.92 0.70 -12.08
C THR A 88 -7.57 0.26 -11.54
N VAL A 89 -7.55 -0.88 -10.85
CA VAL A 89 -6.34 -1.48 -10.30
C VAL A 89 -6.18 -2.91 -10.79
N ASN A 90 -4.95 -3.38 -10.85
CA ASN A 90 -4.67 -4.80 -11.05
C ASN A 90 -4.87 -5.59 -9.74
N ASP A 91 -4.64 -6.90 -9.77
CA ASP A 91 -4.80 -7.81 -8.62
C ASP A 91 -3.92 -7.45 -7.42
N TYR A 92 -2.92 -6.60 -7.62
CA TYR A 92 -1.96 -6.16 -6.59
C TYR A 92 -2.28 -4.75 -6.04
N GLY A 93 -3.38 -4.15 -6.49
CA GLY A 93 -3.77 -2.79 -6.10
C GLY A 93 -2.98 -1.69 -6.79
N ASN A 94 -2.22 -1.99 -7.85
CA ASN A 94 -1.60 -0.95 -8.68
C ASN A 94 -2.61 -0.36 -9.63
N ALA A 95 -2.70 0.96 -9.66
CA ALA A 95 -3.55 1.64 -10.64
C ALA A 95 -3.03 1.39 -12.06
N ILE A 96 -3.98 1.08 -12.94
CA ILE A 96 -3.72 0.86 -14.37
C ILE A 96 -3.76 2.22 -15.07
N LEU A 97 -2.80 2.41 -15.96
CA LEU A 97 -2.70 3.60 -16.80
C LEU A 97 -3.22 3.28 -18.21
N ASP A 98 -3.79 4.29 -18.84
CA ASP A 98 -4.17 4.23 -20.24
C ASP A 98 -2.96 4.41 -21.17
N ALA A 99 -3.19 4.41 -22.48
CA ALA A 99 -2.13 4.57 -23.48
C ALA A 99 -1.43 5.96 -23.44
N LYS A 100 -2.01 6.93 -22.73
CA LYS A 100 -1.42 8.27 -22.55
C LYS A 100 -0.64 8.38 -21.24
N GLY A 101 -0.70 7.35 -20.38
CA GLY A 101 -0.10 7.35 -19.06
C GLY A 101 -0.98 7.97 -17.98
N ASP A 102 -2.27 8.15 -18.24
CA ASP A 102 -3.23 8.68 -17.28
C ASP A 102 -3.92 7.55 -16.52
N PHE A 103 -4.30 7.80 -15.25
CA PHE A 103 -5.05 6.85 -14.46
C PHE A 103 -6.46 6.64 -14.99
N ILE A 104 -6.89 5.39 -15.08
CA ILE A 104 -8.23 5.03 -15.55
C ILE A 104 -9.20 5.10 -14.36
N LYS A 105 -10.08 6.11 -14.36
CA LYS A 105 -11.19 6.25 -13.41
C LYS A 105 -12.40 5.45 -13.90
N VAL A 106 -12.99 4.65 -13.01
CA VAL A 106 -14.27 3.98 -13.28
C VAL A 106 -15.40 4.94 -12.92
N ASN A 107 -16.24 5.27 -13.88
CA ASN A 107 -17.35 6.20 -13.69
C ASN A 107 -18.29 5.73 -12.57
N ASN A 108 -18.70 6.67 -11.75
CA ASN A 108 -19.57 6.42 -10.59
C ASN A 108 -19.01 5.44 -9.55
N GLU A 109 -17.72 5.18 -9.53
CA GLU A 109 -17.09 4.39 -8.49
C GLU A 109 -16.11 5.22 -7.64
N GLY A 110 -15.98 4.88 -6.34
CA GLY A 110 -15.11 5.61 -5.42
C GLY A 110 -15.55 7.06 -5.23
N ALA A 111 -14.59 8.00 -5.23
CA ALA A 111 -14.88 9.43 -5.17
C ALA A 111 -15.71 9.90 -6.37
N LEU A 112 -16.44 11.00 -6.21
CA LEU A 112 -17.18 11.65 -7.30
C LEU A 112 -16.25 11.97 -8.46
N ASP A 113 -16.74 11.81 -9.69
CA ASP A 113 -15.96 12.04 -10.90
C ASP A 113 -15.48 13.49 -10.98
N GLU A 114 -16.33 14.46 -10.61
CA GLU A 114 -15.96 15.88 -10.53
C GLU A 114 -14.88 16.19 -9.49
N VAL A 115 -14.84 15.43 -8.39
CA VAL A 115 -13.77 15.54 -7.38
C VAL A 115 -12.48 14.99 -7.97
N TRP A 116 -12.54 13.85 -8.64
CA TRP A 116 -11.39 13.27 -9.32
C TRP A 116 -10.81 14.20 -10.39
N GLU A 117 -11.63 14.80 -11.23
CA GLU A 117 -11.19 15.77 -12.25
C GLU A 117 -10.45 16.95 -11.63
N ARG A 118 -10.93 17.49 -10.51
CA ARG A 118 -10.24 18.54 -9.76
C ARG A 118 -8.91 18.07 -9.18
N MET A 119 -8.84 16.83 -8.68
CA MET A 119 -7.60 16.23 -8.20
C MET A 119 -6.56 16.10 -9.31
N VAL A 120 -6.98 15.65 -10.50
CA VAL A 120 -6.12 15.54 -11.69
C VAL A 120 -5.62 16.91 -12.13
N ALA A 121 -6.52 17.91 -12.22
CA ALA A 121 -6.14 19.26 -12.58
C ALA A 121 -5.07 19.82 -11.63
N TYR A 122 -5.28 19.67 -10.32
CA TYR A 122 -4.31 20.09 -9.31
C TYR A 122 -2.97 19.34 -9.44
N ALA A 123 -3.00 18.01 -9.65
CA ALA A 123 -1.80 17.23 -9.84
C ALA A 123 -0.98 17.73 -11.05
N ASN A 124 -1.66 18.05 -12.16
CA ASN A 124 -1.03 18.61 -13.35
C ASN A 124 -0.40 19.98 -13.09
N GLU A 125 -1.05 20.87 -12.36
CA GLU A 125 -0.50 22.17 -11.95
C GLU A 125 0.77 22.00 -11.09
N GLN A 126 0.82 20.97 -10.25
CA GLN A 126 1.98 20.65 -9.43
C GLN A 126 3.07 19.84 -10.17
N GLY A 127 2.84 19.44 -11.42
CA GLY A 127 3.72 18.56 -12.17
C GLY A 127 3.81 17.13 -11.61
N TRP A 128 2.78 16.69 -10.86
CA TRP A 128 2.75 15.35 -10.26
C TRP A 128 2.26 14.31 -11.27
N LYS A 129 2.95 13.17 -11.32
CA LYS A 129 2.61 12.01 -12.17
C LYS A 129 2.78 10.72 -11.39
N GLY A 130 2.13 9.66 -11.86
CA GLY A 130 2.27 8.30 -11.32
C GLY A 130 2.15 8.24 -9.80
N GLY A 131 3.11 7.64 -9.12
CA GLY A 131 3.12 7.46 -7.67
C GLY A 131 3.04 8.75 -6.83
N ASN A 132 3.31 9.92 -7.42
CA ASN A 132 3.17 11.20 -6.72
C ASN A 132 1.70 11.60 -6.47
N TYR A 133 0.73 10.97 -7.17
CA TYR A 133 -0.69 11.18 -6.89
C TYR A 133 -1.08 10.86 -5.44
N LYS A 134 -0.35 10.00 -4.74
CA LYS A 134 -0.55 9.78 -3.30
C LYS A 134 -0.54 11.05 -2.47
N LYS A 135 0.14 12.11 -2.93
CA LYS A 135 0.21 13.41 -2.27
C LYS A 135 -1.12 14.18 -2.31
N LEU A 136 -2.04 13.81 -3.22
CA LEU A 136 -3.35 14.44 -3.35
C LEU A 136 -4.24 14.29 -2.11
N ASN A 137 -4.01 13.28 -1.28
CA ASN A 137 -4.78 13.13 -0.06
C ASN A 137 -4.76 14.37 0.84
N LEU A 138 -3.60 15.00 1.01
CA LEU A 138 -3.47 16.14 1.91
C LEU A 138 -4.27 17.38 1.42
N PRO A 139 -4.07 17.89 0.18
CA PRO A 139 -4.84 19.04 -0.30
C PRO A 139 -6.33 18.75 -0.52
N PHE A 140 -6.72 17.49 -0.68
CA PHE A 140 -8.12 17.09 -0.92
C PHE A 140 -8.79 16.41 0.28
N GLU A 141 -8.15 16.34 1.44
CA GLU A 141 -8.69 15.66 2.62
C GLU A 141 -10.13 16.12 2.95
N ASN A 142 -10.32 17.42 3.10
CA ASN A 142 -11.63 17.97 3.43
C ASN A 142 -12.68 17.76 2.32
N VAL A 143 -12.26 17.77 1.05
CA VAL A 143 -13.14 17.51 -0.09
C VAL A 143 -13.56 16.04 -0.12
N LEU A 144 -12.62 15.13 0.08
CA LEU A 144 -12.87 13.69 0.10
C LEU A 144 -13.77 13.29 1.28
N LEU A 145 -13.49 13.81 2.47
CA LEU A 145 -14.29 13.54 3.67
C LEU A 145 -15.64 14.27 3.67
N GLY A 146 -15.73 15.40 2.97
CA GLY A 146 -16.97 16.20 2.84
C GLY A 146 -17.94 15.69 1.77
N GLN A 147 -17.60 14.66 1.00
CA GLN A 147 -18.51 14.08 0.02
C GLN A 147 -19.79 13.53 0.67
N PRO A 148 -20.91 13.38 -0.06
CA PRO A 148 -22.12 12.75 0.42
C PRO A 148 -21.86 11.40 1.09
N ARG A 149 -22.71 11.03 2.03
CA ARG A 149 -22.51 9.82 2.85
C ARG A 149 -22.46 8.56 1.98
N ASP A 150 -23.34 8.41 1.04
CA ASP A 150 -23.41 7.27 0.11
C ASP A 150 -22.14 7.14 -0.75
N ILE A 151 -21.56 8.26 -1.14
CA ILE A 151 -20.25 8.28 -1.85
C ILE A 151 -19.13 7.79 -0.95
N ARG A 152 -19.08 8.27 0.29
CA ARG A 152 -18.06 7.83 1.26
C ARG A 152 -18.22 6.34 1.61
N GLU A 153 -19.43 5.85 1.77
CA GLU A 153 -19.73 4.43 1.98
C GLU A 153 -19.24 3.58 0.79
N ARG A 154 -19.51 4.03 -0.43
CA ARG A 154 -19.02 3.40 -1.66
C ARG A 154 -17.49 3.35 -1.73
N MET A 155 -16.81 4.44 -1.33
CA MET A 155 -15.34 4.48 -1.23
C MET A 155 -14.81 3.45 -0.23
N VAL A 156 -15.45 3.35 0.93
CA VAL A 156 -15.07 2.41 2.00
C VAL A 156 -15.30 0.96 1.59
N ASP A 157 -16.43 0.66 0.97
CA ASP A 157 -16.76 -0.71 0.56
C ASP A 157 -15.75 -1.29 -0.43
N ARG A 158 -15.31 -0.51 -1.38
CA ARG A 158 -14.24 -0.94 -2.31
C ARG A 158 -12.94 -1.27 -1.59
N VAL A 159 -12.53 -0.39 -0.67
CA VAL A 159 -11.33 -0.60 0.15
C VAL A 159 -11.47 -1.81 1.05
N ARG A 160 -12.65 -2.01 1.66
CA ARG A 160 -12.95 -3.14 2.53
C ARG A 160 -12.77 -4.48 1.82
N VAL A 161 -13.29 -4.62 0.61
CA VAL A 161 -13.16 -5.86 -0.18
C VAL A 161 -11.68 -6.18 -0.44
N PHE A 162 -10.91 -5.21 -0.92
CA PHE A 162 -9.49 -5.40 -1.19
C PHE A 162 -8.70 -5.68 0.10
N ALA A 163 -8.95 -4.93 1.17
CA ALA A 163 -8.25 -5.12 2.45
C ALA A 163 -8.56 -6.49 3.05
N TYR A 164 -9.81 -6.96 2.96
CA TYR A 164 -10.20 -8.29 3.42
C TYR A 164 -9.45 -9.38 2.64
N ASP A 165 -9.41 -9.29 1.31
CA ASP A 165 -8.68 -10.23 0.47
C ASP A 165 -7.19 -10.28 0.84
N MET A 166 -6.56 -9.11 1.00
CA MET A 166 -5.16 -8.99 1.44
C MET A 166 -4.94 -9.68 2.81
N MET A 167 -5.81 -9.45 3.77
CA MET A 167 -5.65 -10.05 5.11
C MET A 167 -5.84 -11.56 5.07
N VAL A 168 -6.89 -12.04 4.41
CA VAL A 168 -7.27 -13.46 4.44
C VAL A 168 -6.43 -14.28 3.45
N ASN A 169 -6.40 -13.88 2.19
CA ASN A 169 -5.85 -14.70 1.11
C ASN A 169 -4.37 -14.44 0.83
N VAL A 170 -3.84 -13.30 1.24
CA VAL A 170 -2.43 -12.95 1.01
C VAL A 170 -1.60 -13.12 2.27
N PHE A 171 -2.01 -12.51 3.38
CA PHE A 171 -1.26 -12.57 4.64
C PHE A 171 -1.67 -13.70 5.57
N ASN A 172 -2.71 -14.46 5.23
CA ASN A 172 -3.23 -15.56 6.06
C ASN A 172 -3.47 -15.14 7.52
N ALA A 173 -4.06 -13.96 7.70
CA ALA A 173 -4.26 -13.34 9.01
C ALA A 173 -5.62 -13.67 9.65
N GLN A 174 -6.36 -14.65 9.13
CA GLN A 174 -7.56 -15.15 9.77
C GLN A 174 -7.19 -15.91 11.06
N ASP A 175 -8.04 -15.83 12.07
CA ASP A 175 -7.88 -16.54 13.36
C ASP A 175 -6.55 -16.26 14.08
N THR A 176 -5.96 -15.07 13.87
CA THR A 176 -4.70 -14.67 14.51
C THR A 176 -4.87 -13.72 15.70
N ALA A 177 -6.10 -13.49 16.15
CA ALA A 177 -6.42 -12.62 17.28
C ALA A 177 -6.40 -13.40 18.61
#